data_45d27beead40ff32a4fccf2fd9c255f1
#
_entry.id   45d27beead40ff32a4fccf2fd9c255f1
#
_cell.length_a   1.000
_cell.length_b   1.000
_cell.length_c   1.000
_cell.angle_alpha   90.00
_cell.angle_beta   90.00
_cell.angle_gamma   90.00
#
_symmetry.space_group_name_H-M   'P 1'
#
loop_
_entity.id
_entity.type
_entity.pdbx_description
1 polymer ?
#
loop_
_entity_poly.entity_id
_entity_poly.type
_entity_poly.pdbx_seq_one_letter_code
_entity_poly.pdbx_strand_id
1 'polypeptide(L)'
;MRTVTTLFAAACLLAGLSGEYAFAQPAKPKTLQLKDLPASVQKTVQETLKGGAIKSIAKEKEDGIEQYEIESTLNGNSRDFNVAADGRLLVVEEATTLEAIPAAAKAAIQRKVAGGTVTTVETFAKPGKPLLYETAYKDAQGKRHEVLVDADGKDVKD
;
A
#
# COMPACT_ATOMS: atom_id res chain seq x y z
N MET A 1 -9.10 -1.71 -14.76
CA MET A 1 -9.87 -2.51 -13.80
C MET A 1 -8.99 -3.68 -13.40
N ARG A 2 -8.24 -3.55 -12.31
CA ARG A 2 -7.46 -4.66 -11.76
C ARG A 2 -8.26 -5.29 -10.64
N THR A 3 -8.61 -6.55 -10.82
CA THR A 3 -9.36 -7.34 -9.83
C THR A 3 -8.34 -8.08 -8.97
N VAL A 4 -8.17 -7.65 -7.74
CA VAL A 4 -7.43 -8.45 -6.74
C VAL A 4 -8.34 -9.59 -6.30
N THR A 5 -8.04 -10.80 -6.76
CA THR A 5 -8.80 -12.02 -6.42
C THR A 5 -8.27 -12.57 -5.11
N THR A 6 -8.94 -12.24 -4.02
CA THR A 6 -8.72 -12.93 -2.73
C THR A 6 -9.45 -14.27 -2.76
N LEU A 7 -8.69 -15.38 -2.84
CA LEU A 7 -9.24 -16.72 -2.73
C LEU A 7 -9.64 -17.02 -1.28
N PHE A 8 -10.94 -17.06 -1.02
CA PHE A 8 -11.50 -17.72 0.17
C PHE A 8 -11.63 -19.23 -0.11
N ALA A 9 -10.90 -20.02 0.63
CA ALA A 9 -11.05 -21.47 0.59
C ALA A 9 -12.29 -21.88 1.41
N ALA A 10 -13.27 -22.48 0.73
CA ALA A 10 -14.43 -23.10 1.35
C ALA A 10 -14.02 -24.45 1.97
N ALA A 11 -14.28 -24.63 3.26
CA ALA A 11 -14.08 -25.90 3.96
C ALA A 11 -15.25 -26.83 3.69
N CYS A 12 -15.04 -27.93 2.95
CA CYS A 12 -15.94 -29.08 2.92
C CYS A 12 -15.54 -30.07 4.02
N LEU A 13 -16.43 -30.26 5.00
CA LEU A 13 -16.37 -31.38 5.96
C LEU A 13 -16.76 -32.66 5.24
N LEU A 14 -15.85 -33.63 5.19
CA LEU A 14 -16.18 -35.05 5.02
C LEU A 14 -15.44 -35.84 6.09
N ALA A 15 -16.21 -36.53 6.92
CA ALA A 15 -15.72 -37.36 8.00
C ALA A 15 -15.20 -38.72 7.46
N GLY A 16 -14.10 -39.18 8.06
CA GLY A 16 -13.76 -40.57 8.17
C GLY A 16 -12.53 -41.01 7.38
N LEU A 17 -11.43 -41.12 8.10
CA LEU A 17 -10.46 -42.25 8.15
C LEU A 17 -9.17 -41.71 8.79
N SER A 18 -8.86 -42.25 9.97
CA SER A 18 -7.70 -41.91 10.78
C SER A 18 -6.40 -42.32 10.08
N GLY A 19 -5.81 -41.37 9.38
CA GLY A 19 -4.41 -41.35 9.00
C GLY A 19 -3.87 -40.00 9.45
N GLU A 20 -2.90 -40.00 10.38
CA GLU A 20 -2.19 -38.80 10.78
C GLU A 20 -1.37 -38.25 9.61
N TYR A 21 -2.01 -37.52 8.72
CA TYR A 21 -1.28 -36.67 7.80
C TYR A 21 -0.88 -35.42 8.58
N ALA A 22 0.36 -35.39 9.03
CA ALA A 22 0.99 -34.15 9.48
C ALA A 22 1.00 -33.17 8.29
N PHE A 23 -0.03 -32.36 8.18
CA PHE A 23 -0.01 -31.20 7.29
C PHE A 23 1.07 -30.28 7.83
N ALA A 24 2.24 -30.27 7.17
CA ALA A 24 3.23 -29.25 7.39
C ALA A 24 2.52 -27.90 7.18
N GLN A 25 2.35 -27.13 8.24
CA GLN A 25 1.83 -25.77 8.13
C GLN A 25 2.76 -25.03 7.16
N PRO A 26 2.23 -24.33 6.16
CA PRO A 26 3.08 -23.50 5.30
C PRO A 26 3.85 -22.56 6.23
N ALA A 27 5.18 -22.58 6.11
CA ALA A 27 6.06 -21.72 6.87
C ALA A 27 5.55 -20.27 6.70
N LYS A 28 5.32 -19.56 7.82
CA LYS A 28 4.96 -18.14 7.75
C LYS A 28 5.98 -17.44 6.86
N PRO A 29 5.56 -16.61 5.89
CA PRO A 29 6.50 -15.90 5.04
C PRO A 29 7.51 -15.17 5.96
N LYS A 30 8.80 -15.38 5.68
CA LYS A 30 9.88 -14.80 6.46
C LYS A 30 9.75 -13.28 6.33
N THR A 31 9.46 -12.61 7.43
CA THR A 31 9.43 -11.14 7.46
C THR A 31 10.83 -10.64 7.11
N LEU A 32 10.96 -9.87 6.04
CA LEU A 32 12.22 -9.26 5.64
C LEU A 32 12.63 -8.20 6.65
N GLN A 33 13.93 -8.11 6.90
CA GLN A 33 14.51 -7.05 7.71
C GLN A 33 15.39 -6.16 6.81
N LEU A 34 15.63 -4.93 7.21
CA LEU A 34 16.45 -3.99 6.43
C LEU A 34 17.80 -4.59 6.01
N LYS A 35 18.46 -5.33 6.91
CA LYS A 35 19.76 -6.00 6.63
C LYS A 35 19.70 -7.09 5.57
N ASP A 36 18.51 -7.62 5.25
CA ASP A 36 18.30 -8.69 4.26
C ASP A 36 18.16 -8.12 2.84
N LEU A 37 18.07 -6.79 2.69
CA LEU A 37 17.89 -6.10 1.42
C LEU A 37 19.23 -5.85 0.71
N PRO A 38 19.24 -5.65 -0.62
CA PRO A 38 20.42 -5.17 -1.35
C PRO A 38 20.95 -3.85 -0.77
N ALA A 39 22.27 -3.65 -0.79
CA ALA A 39 22.90 -2.46 -0.20
C ALA A 39 22.35 -1.12 -0.76
N SER A 40 22.07 -1.07 -2.08
CA SER A 40 21.45 0.10 -2.72
C SER A 40 20.05 0.39 -2.14
N VAL A 41 19.25 -0.65 -1.92
CA VAL A 41 17.91 -0.53 -1.33
C VAL A 41 18.01 -0.09 0.13
N GLN A 42 18.91 -0.70 0.92
CA GLN A 42 19.14 -0.30 2.33
C GLN A 42 19.44 1.19 2.45
N LYS A 43 20.31 1.71 1.56
CA LYS A 43 20.66 3.13 1.53
C LYS A 43 19.43 4.00 1.29
N THR A 44 18.66 3.72 0.25
CA THR A 44 17.45 4.49 -0.09
C THR A 44 16.41 4.41 1.03
N VAL A 45 16.23 3.22 1.63
CA VAL A 45 15.32 3.07 2.77
C VAL A 45 15.75 3.96 3.93
N GLN A 46 17.02 3.96 4.33
CA GLN A 46 17.53 4.79 5.42
C GLN A 46 17.35 6.29 5.15
N GLU A 47 17.65 6.73 3.92
CA GLU A 47 17.47 8.14 3.50
C GLU A 47 15.99 8.54 3.49
N THR A 48 15.09 7.63 3.08
CA THR A 48 13.66 7.90 2.96
C THR A 48 12.95 7.86 4.32
N LEU A 49 13.39 7.01 5.25
CA LEU A 49 12.80 6.90 6.59
C LEU A 49 12.85 8.20 7.40
N LYS A 50 13.85 9.06 7.17
CA LYS A 50 14.01 10.36 7.88
C LYS A 50 13.91 10.25 9.41
N GLY A 51 14.35 9.14 9.98
CA GLY A 51 14.25 8.87 11.42
C GLY A 51 12.96 8.19 11.87
N GLY A 52 12.08 7.82 10.93
CA GLY A 52 10.90 7.01 11.19
C GLY A 52 11.23 5.56 11.57
N ALA A 53 10.22 4.78 11.87
CA ALA A 53 10.35 3.37 12.26
C ALA A 53 9.70 2.45 11.21
N ILE A 54 10.44 1.42 10.76
CA ILE A 54 9.91 0.37 9.88
C ILE A 54 8.92 -0.49 10.67
N LYS A 55 7.73 -0.73 10.10
CA LYS A 55 6.74 -1.69 10.58
C LYS A 55 6.91 -3.04 9.89
N SER A 56 6.98 -3.03 8.56
CA SER A 56 7.14 -4.23 7.75
C SER A 56 7.91 -3.95 6.46
N ILE A 57 8.45 -4.99 5.86
CA ILE A 57 9.07 -4.98 4.54
C ILE A 57 8.52 -6.17 3.77
N ALA A 58 7.95 -5.91 2.60
CA ALA A 58 7.54 -6.93 1.65
C ALA A 58 8.37 -6.84 0.36
N LYS A 59 8.59 -7.98 -0.29
CA LYS A 59 9.14 -8.03 -1.65
C LYS A 59 8.00 -8.40 -2.58
N GLU A 60 7.81 -7.60 -3.60
CA GLU A 60 6.75 -7.79 -4.58
C GLU A 60 7.22 -7.51 -6.01
N LYS A 61 6.36 -7.76 -6.96
CA LYS A 61 6.57 -7.41 -8.35
C LYS A 61 5.32 -6.72 -8.88
N GLU A 62 5.47 -5.45 -9.22
CA GLU A 62 4.40 -4.64 -9.78
C GLU A 62 4.86 -4.06 -11.12
N ASP A 63 3.99 -4.13 -12.13
CA ASP A 63 4.26 -3.67 -13.52
C ASP A 63 5.57 -4.20 -14.12
N GLY A 64 5.97 -5.40 -13.71
CA GLY A 64 7.22 -6.04 -14.16
C GLY A 64 8.46 -5.61 -13.38
N ILE A 65 8.35 -4.66 -12.46
CA ILE A 65 9.44 -4.17 -11.61
C ILE A 65 9.46 -4.96 -10.30
N GLU A 66 10.59 -5.57 -9.98
CA GLU A 66 10.83 -6.09 -8.62
C GLU A 66 11.09 -4.92 -7.69
N GLN A 67 10.35 -4.87 -6.59
CA GLN A 67 10.44 -3.79 -5.61
C GLN A 67 10.28 -4.29 -4.18
N TYR A 68 10.62 -3.42 -3.26
CA TYR A 68 10.40 -3.59 -1.82
C TYR A 68 9.42 -2.51 -1.37
N GLU A 69 8.30 -2.94 -0.81
CA GLU A 69 7.36 -2.10 -0.09
C GLU A 69 7.83 -1.99 1.36
N ILE A 70 7.95 -0.78 1.85
CA ILE A 70 8.35 -0.48 3.23
C ILE A 70 7.20 0.25 3.91
N GLU A 71 6.46 -0.47 4.76
CA GLU A 71 5.54 0.18 5.67
C GLU A 71 6.31 0.79 6.84
N SER A 72 6.06 2.04 7.13
CA SER A 72 6.76 2.75 8.19
C SER A 72 5.89 3.78 8.90
N THR A 73 6.43 4.38 9.94
CA THR A 73 5.84 5.55 10.61
C THR A 73 6.85 6.67 10.71
N LEU A 74 6.39 7.90 10.54
CA LEU A 74 7.16 9.11 10.81
C LEU A 74 6.30 10.04 11.67
N ASN A 75 6.81 10.44 12.85
CA ASN A 75 6.08 11.30 13.80
C ASN A 75 4.68 10.76 14.18
N GLY A 76 4.52 9.43 14.23
CA GLY A 76 3.26 8.76 14.57
C GLY A 76 2.28 8.56 13.41
N ASN A 77 2.53 9.12 12.23
CA ASN A 77 1.72 8.92 11.03
C ASN A 77 2.29 7.81 10.14
N SER A 78 1.45 7.16 9.34
CA SER A 78 1.90 6.23 8.30
C SER A 78 2.70 6.98 7.25
N ARG A 79 3.82 6.37 6.86
CA ARG A 79 4.67 6.80 5.77
C ARG A 79 5.21 5.57 5.08
N ASP A 80 4.60 5.21 3.97
CA ASP A 80 4.91 4.00 3.25
C ASP A 80 5.62 4.36 1.95
N PHE A 81 6.51 3.50 1.45
CA PHE A 81 7.25 3.80 0.23
C PHE A 81 7.80 2.55 -0.43
N ASN A 82 7.93 2.61 -1.76
CA ASN A 82 8.44 1.53 -2.57
C ASN A 82 9.81 1.86 -3.16
N VAL A 83 10.71 0.89 -3.08
CA VAL A 83 12.07 1.00 -3.60
C VAL A 83 12.31 -0.16 -4.57
N ALA A 84 12.66 0.14 -5.83
CA ALA A 84 13.02 -0.87 -6.80
C ALA A 84 14.26 -1.68 -6.36
N ALA A 85 14.42 -2.90 -6.86
CA ALA A 85 15.54 -3.77 -6.50
C ALA A 85 16.93 -3.17 -6.83
N ASP A 86 17.00 -2.19 -7.74
CA ASP A 86 18.21 -1.43 -8.05
C ASP A 86 18.48 -0.26 -7.10
N GLY A 87 17.57 0.01 -6.15
CA GLY A 87 17.67 1.07 -5.16
C GLY A 87 16.98 2.38 -5.54
N ARG A 88 16.29 2.48 -6.68
CA ARG A 88 15.52 3.69 -7.02
C ARG A 88 14.28 3.80 -6.16
N LEU A 89 14.05 4.98 -5.57
CA LEU A 89 12.77 5.30 -4.93
C LEU A 89 11.69 5.40 -6.01
N LEU A 90 10.58 4.71 -5.82
CA LEU A 90 9.46 4.68 -6.78
C LEU A 90 8.33 5.60 -6.36
N VAL A 91 7.88 5.51 -5.11
CA VAL A 91 6.79 6.29 -4.57
C VAL A 91 6.97 6.46 -3.06
N VAL A 92 6.44 7.53 -2.52
CA VAL A 92 6.26 7.76 -1.08
C VAL A 92 4.81 8.16 -0.85
N GLU A 93 4.17 7.49 0.08
CA GLU A 93 2.81 7.75 0.53
C GLU A 93 2.85 8.21 1.99
N GLU A 94 2.23 9.33 2.28
CA GLU A 94 2.16 9.86 3.65
C GLU A 94 0.72 10.11 4.05
N ALA A 95 0.33 9.57 5.20
CA ALA A 95 -0.99 9.80 5.74
C ALA A 95 -1.26 11.29 5.94
N THR A 96 -2.42 11.73 5.51
CA THR A 96 -2.91 13.11 5.64
C THR A 96 -4.40 13.12 5.93
N THR A 97 -5.05 14.28 5.83
CA THR A 97 -6.50 14.42 6.00
C THR A 97 -7.12 15.16 4.84
N LEU A 98 -8.43 14.99 4.62
CA LEU A 98 -9.17 15.75 3.61
C LEU A 98 -9.10 17.26 3.83
N GLU A 99 -8.88 17.72 5.08
CA GLU A 99 -8.75 19.12 5.44
C GLU A 99 -7.39 19.71 5.06
N ALA A 100 -6.36 18.86 4.98
CA ALA A 100 -4.98 19.29 4.71
C ALA A 100 -4.61 19.30 3.22
N ILE A 101 -5.47 18.76 2.34
CA ILE A 101 -5.23 18.72 0.90
C ILE A 101 -5.89 19.92 0.18
N PRO A 102 -5.48 20.24 -1.07
CA PRO A 102 -6.08 21.34 -1.84
C PRO A 102 -7.60 21.21 -1.98
N ALA A 103 -8.29 22.35 -1.92
CA ALA A 103 -9.76 22.40 -1.95
C ALA A 103 -10.37 21.71 -3.21
N ALA A 104 -9.71 21.82 -4.36
CA ALA A 104 -10.17 21.20 -5.59
C ALA A 104 -10.02 19.66 -5.52
N ALA A 105 -8.90 19.15 -5.01
CA ALA A 105 -8.68 17.72 -4.78
C ALA A 105 -9.72 17.17 -3.78
N LYS A 106 -9.91 17.84 -2.64
CA LYS A 106 -10.94 17.49 -1.64
C LYS A 106 -12.32 17.41 -2.27
N ALA A 107 -12.74 18.42 -3.02
CA ALA A 107 -14.06 18.45 -3.66
C ALA A 107 -14.23 17.30 -4.68
N ALA A 108 -13.17 16.97 -5.44
CA ALA A 108 -13.20 15.86 -6.39
C ALA A 108 -13.34 14.51 -5.65
N ILE A 109 -12.56 14.28 -4.61
CA ILE A 109 -12.63 13.07 -3.77
C ILE A 109 -14.02 12.95 -3.15
N GLN A 110 -14.56 14.01 -2.54
CA GLN A 110 -15.90 13.99 -1.93
C GLN A 110 -17.00 13.61 -2.91
N ARG A 111 -16.94 14.09 -4.16
CA ARG A 111 -17.90 13.71 -5.22
C ARG A 111 -17.82 12.21 -5.54
N LYS A 112 -16.61 11.65 -5.58
CA LYS A 112 -16.41 10.23 -5.90
C LYS A 112 -16.81 9.29 -4.76
N VAL A 113 -16.56 9.73 -3.54
CA VAL A 113 -16.88 8.97 -2.31
C VAL A 113 -18.36 9.08 -1.95
N ALA A 114 -19.17 9.89 -2.67
CA ALA A 114 -20.56 10.17 -2.31
C ALA A 114 -21.32 8.91 -1.85
N GLY A 115 -21.80 8.91 -0.60
CA GLY A 115 -22.49 7.77 0.03
C GLY A 115 -21.57 6.67 0.57
N GLY A 116 -20.25 6.82 0.44
CA GLY A 116 -19.25 5.90 0.99
C GLY A 116 -18.58 6.42 2.25
N THR A 117 -17.65 5.63 2.78
CA THR A 117 -16.85 5.96 3.98
C THR A 117 -15.37 5.99 3.60
N VAL A 118 -14.71 7.13 3.76
CA VAL A 118 -13.26 7.28 3.59
C VAL A 118 -12.55 6.45 4.68
N THR A 119 -11.55 5.69 4.26
CA THR A 119 -10.71 4.88 5.17
C THR A 119 -9.32 5.46 5.33
N THR A 120 -8.70 5.93 4.22
CA THR A 120 -7.39 6.60 4.23
C THR A 120 -7.40 7.81 3.31
N VAL A 121 -6.58 8.80 3.63
CA VAL A 121 -6.22 9.91 2.75
C VAL A 121 -4.71 10.05 2.82
N GLU A 122 -4.04 10.07 1.67
CA GLU A 122 -2.60 10.07 1.58
C GLU A 122 -2.12 11.05 0.52
N THR A 123 -0.97 11.62 0.73
CA THR A 123 -0.20 12.22 -0.35
C THR A 123 0.52 11.11 -1.09
N PHE A 124 0.60 11.20 -2.40
CA PHE A 124 1.23 10.22 -3.28
C PHE A 124 2.31 10.94 -4.11
N ALA A 125 3.57 10.69 -3.77
CA ALA A 125 4.72 11.39 -4.32
C ALA A 125 5.65 10.46 -5.10
N LYS A 126 5.74 10.63 -6.42
CA LYS A 126 6.75 9.99 -7.26
C LYS A 126 7.90 10.97 -7.54
N PRO A 127 9.18 10.54 -7.51
CA PRO A 127 10.32 11.41 -7.81
C PRO A 127 10.17 12.12 -9.17
N GLY A 128 10.30 13.44 -9.15
CA GLY A 128 10.21 14.27 -10.36
C GLY A 128 8.82 14.41 -10.97
N LYS A 129 7.77 13.99 -10.26
CA LYS A 129 6.37 14.17 -10.67
C LYS A 129 5.64 15.12 -9.72
N PRO A 130 4.54 15.76 -10.17
CA PRO A 130 3.65 16.51 -9.28
C PRO A 130 3.12 15.63 -8.15
N LEU A 131 2.86 16.25 -7.00
CA LEU A 131 2.23 15.60 -5.87
C LEU A 131 0.77 15.27 -6.20
N LEU A 132 0.37 14.05 -5.89
CA LEU A 132 -1.00 13.56 -6.04
C LEU A 132 -1.61 13.27 -4.65
N TYR A 133 -2.91 13.04 -4.63
CA TYR A 133 -3.68 12.75 -3.43
C TYR A 133 -4.48 11.48 -3.67
N GLU A 134 -4.21 10.48 -2.85
CA GLU A 134 -4.90 9.21 -2.88
C GLU A 134 -5.90 9.10 -1.75
N THR A 135 -7.01 8.45 -2.02
CA THR A 135 -8.04 8.17 -1.01
C THR A 135 -8.60 6.78 -1.22
N ALA A 136 -8.46 5.93 -0.21
CA ALA A 136 -9.20 4.70 -0.16
C ALA A 136 -10.54 4.92 0.56
N TYR A 137 -11.61 4.30 0.04
CA TYR A 137 -12.93 4.38 0.65
C TYR A 137 -13.71 3.09 0.44
N LYS A 138 -14.74 2.88 1.24
CA LYS A 138 -15.74 1.83 1.06
C LYS A 138 -17.02 2.44 0.55
N ASP A 139 -17.60 1.86 -0.51
CA ASP A 139 -18.93 2.25 -0.99
C ASP A 139 -20.04 1.78 -0.03
N ALA A 140 -21.31 2.10 -0.35
CA ALA A 140 -22.48 1.71 0.46
C ALA A 140 -22.66 0.19 0.59
N GLN A 141 -22.05 -0.61 -0.29
CA GLN A 141 -22.03 -2.06 -0.25
C GLN A 141 -20.80 -2.62 0.51
N GLY A 142 -19.93 -1.75 1.05
CA GLY A 142 -18.72 -2.11 1.78
C GLY A 142 -17.53 -2.51 0.88
N LYS A 143 -17.65 -2.36 -0.43
CA LYS A 143 -16.58 -2.63 -1.39
C LYS A 143 -15.54 -1.51 -1.35
N ARG A 144 -14.24 -1.89 -1.29
CA ARG A 144 -13.12 -0.96 -1.32
C ARG A 144 -12.90 -0.41 -2.72
N HIS A 145 -12.63 0.87 -2.78
CA HIS A 145 -12.24 1.64 -3.96
C HIS A 145 -11.10 2.58 -3.61
N GLU A 146 -10.37 2.99 -4.63
CA GLU A 146 -9.30 3.98 -4.55
C GLU A 146 -9.52 5.08 -5.59
N VAL A 147 -9.15 6.29 -5.24
CA VAL A 147 -9.22 7.49 -6.07
C VAL A 147 -7.90 8.20 -5.97
N LEU A 148 -7.28 8.47 -7.12
CA LEU A 148 -6.06 9.28 -7.23
C LEU A 148 -6.38 10.55 -8.03
N VAL A 149 -6.07 11.71 -7.45
CA VAL A 149 -6.30 13.03 -8.09
C VAL A 149 -5.08 13.93 -7.96
N ASP A 150 -4.94 14.88 -8.86
CA ASP A 150 -3.98 15.96 -8.76
C ASP A 150 -4.51 17.11 -7.86
N ALA A 151 -3.70 18.15 -7.67
CA ALA A 151 -4.07 19.32 -6.86
C ALA A 151 -5.28 20.09 -7.40
N ASP A 152 -5.56 20.01 -8.69
CA ASP A 152 -6.70 20.61 -9.36
C ASP A 152 -7.96 19.73 -9.31
N GLY A 153 -7.85 18.53 -8.73
CA GLY A 153 -8.93 17.56 -8.60
C GLY A 153 -9.23 16.78 -9.89
N LYS A 154 -8.29 16.72 -10.82
CA LYS A 154 -8.38 15.87 -12.00
C LYS A 154 -7.97 14.44 -11.66
N ASP A 155 -8.71 13.48 -12.21
CA ASP A 155 -8.37 12.08 -12.07
C ASP A 155 -7.03 11.76 -12.73
N VAL A 156 -6.20 11.06 -11.99
CA VAL A 156 -4.95 10.50 -12.48
C VAL A 156 -5.07 8.98 -12.49
N LYS A 157 -4.54 8.35 -13.51
CA LYS A 157 -4.35 6.89 -13.57
C LYS A 157 -2.89 6.62 -13.26
N ASP A 158 -2.66 5.76 -12.31
CA ASP A 158 -1.34 5.25 -12.01
C ASP A 158 -0.94 4.17 -13.02
#